data_58aabb61e5cf41005844693fe2739691
#
_entry.id   58aabb61e5cf41005844693fe2739691
#
_cell.length_a   1.000
_cell.length_b   1.000
_cell.length_c   1.000
_cell.angle_alpha   90.00
_cell.angle_beta   90.00
_cell.angle_gamma   90.00
#
_symmetry.space_group_name_H-M   'P 1'
#
loop_
_entity.id
_entity.type
_entity.pdbx_description
1 polymer ?
#
loop_
_entity_poly.entity_id
_entity_poly.type
_entity_poly.pdbx_seq_one_letter_code
_entity_poly.pdbx_strand_id
1 'polypeptide(L)'
;MPGWESVTEKRMFQNGIHYHRTVIPAAGFYEWSRLKEKNTFYRKDRTPLYLAGFYDRFGKEDRFVILTTAANASMSPVHDRMPLILEKDQIIPWLWDEKCAKEILSQTPALLERYVPYEQQRLF
;
A
#
# COMPACT_ATOMS: atom_id res chain seq x y z
N MET A 1 9.80 -20.11 -1.99
CA MET A 1 8.40 -20.20 -2.41
C MET A 1 8.23 -21.29 -3.46
N PRO A 2 7.27 -22.17 -3.32
CA PRO A 2 7.02 -23.19 -4.35
C PRO A 2 6.68 -22.56 -5.70
N GLY A 3 7.15 -23.16 -6.78
CA GLY A 3 6.99 -22.58 -8.11
C GLY A 3 5.55 -22.42 -8.57
N TRP A 4 4.68 -23.37 -8.22
CA TRP A 4 3.28 -23.31 -8.63
C TRP A 4 2.54 -22.14 -7.95
N GLU A 5 2.85 -21.85 -6.69
CA GLU A 5 2.28 -20.72 -5.98
C GLU A 5 2.71 -19.39 -6.63
N SER A 6 4.00 -19.28 -6.99
CA SER A 6 4.50 -18.08 -7.65
C SER A 6 3.81 -17.84 -8.99
N VAL A 7 3.57 -18.88 -9.77
CA VAL A 7 2.89 -18.76 -11.05
C VAL A 7 1.44 -18.29 -10.86
N THR A 8 0.74 -18.88 -9.88
CA THR A 8 -0.64 -18.51 -9.57
C THR A 8 -0.73 -17.07 -9.07
N GLU A 9 0.18 -16.68 -8.18
CA GLU A 9 0.24 -15.32 -7.65
C GLU A 9 0.51 -14.30 -8.75
N LYS A 10 1.45 -14.58 -9.65
CA LYS A 10 1.74 -13.69 -10.76
C LYS A 10 0.53 -13.51 -11.68
N ARG A 11 -0.16 -14.59 -11.99
CA ARG A 11 -1.34 -14.54 -12.85
C ARG A 11 -2.44 -13.71 -12.21
N MET A 12 -2.70 -13.93 -10.92
CA MET A 12 -3.69 -13.18 -10.17
C MET A 12 -3.34 -11.69 -10.12
N PHE A 13 -2.09 -11.38 -9.87
CA PHE A 13 -1.59 -10.01 -9.84
C PHE A 13 -1.79 -9.34 -11.20
N GLN A 14 -1.40 -10.00 -12.29
CA GLN A 14 -1.54 -9.43 -13.63
C GLN A 14 -3.00 -9.19 -14.00
N ASN A 15 -3.88 -10.13 -13.69
CA ASN A 15 -5.31 -9.96 -13.95
C ASN A 15 -5.88 -8.81 -13.13
N GLY A 16 -5.51 -8.70 -11.86
CA GLY A 16 -5.96 -7.61 -11.01
C GLY A 16 -5.52 -6.26 -11.53
N ILE A 17 -4.24 -6.14 -11.91
CA ILE A 17 -3.69 -4.89 -12.43
C ILE A 17 -4.33 -4.51 -13.77
N HIS A 18 -4.64 -5.47 -14.62
CA HIS A 18 -5.25 -5.17 -15.92
C HIS A 18 -6.73 -4.80 -15.84
N TYR A 19 -7.49 -5.49 -14.99
CA TYR A 19 -8.95 -5.46 -15.08
C TYR A 19 -9.66 -4.99 -13.82
N HIS A 20 -8.98 -4.98 -12.69
CA HIS A 20 -9.67 -4.82 -11.40
C HIS A 20 -8.99 -3.81 -10.48
N ARG A 21 -8.36 -2.79 -11.05
CA ARG A 21 -7.72 -1.76 -10.21
C ARG A 21 -8.77 -1.04 -9.38
N THR A 22 -8.41 -0.74 -8.15
CA THR A 22 -9.27 -0.05 -7.21
C THR A 22 -8.46 0.90 -6.34
N VAL A 23 -9.16 1.78 -5.64
CA VAL A 23 -8.56 2.72 -4.69
C VAL A 23 -9.32 2.59 -3.38
N ILE A 24 -8.58 2.46 -2.30
CA ILE A 24 -9.17 2.31 -0.96
C ILE A 24 -8.77 3.52 -0.14
N PRO A 25 -9.72 4.39 0.25
CA PRO A 25 -9.41 5.52 1.13
C PRO A 25 -9.20 5.03 2.56
N ALA A 26 -8.24 5.65 3.25
CA ALA A 26 -7.94 5.33 4.64
C ALA A 26 -7.44 6.58 5.35
N ALA A 27 -7.75 6.70 6.64
CA ALA A 27 -7.23 7.80 7.45
C ALA A 27 -5.72 7.67 7.69
N GLY A 28 -5.23 6.44 7.66
CA GLY A 28 -3.84 6.11 7.85
C GLY A 28 -3.66 4.60 7.87
N PHE A 29 -2.47 4.16 8.18
CA PHE A 29 -2.21 2.72 8.36
C PHE A 29 -1.16 2.56 9.45
N TYR A 30 -1.03 1.36 9.98
CA TYR A 30 0.01 1.10 10.96
C TYR A 30 0.89 -0.07 10.51
N GLU A 31 2.13 -0.08 11.04
CA GLU A 31 3.09 -1.15 10.83
C GLU A 31 3.85 -1.39 12.12
N TRP A 32 4.19 -2.64 12.37
CA TRP A 32 4.96 -3.03 13.55
C TRP A 32 6.45 -2.96 13.23
N SER A 33 7.21 -2.31 14.11
CA SER A 33 8.66 -2.30 13.99
C SER A 33 9.25 -3.64 14.46
N ARG A 34 10.56 -3.82 14.26
CA ARG A 34 11.26 -5.00 14.77
C ARG A 34 11.18 -5.12 16.28
N LEU A 35 11.04 -4.00 16.97
CA LEU A 35 10.87 -3.97 18.41
C LEU A 35 9.43 -4.16 18.84
N LYS A 36 8.55 -4.49 17.90
CA LYS A 36 7.13 -4.71 18.12
C LYS A 36 6.40 -3.45 18.61
N GLU A 37 6.90 -2.29 18.20
CA GLU A 37 6.23 -1.03 18.45
C GLU A 37 5.26 -0.74 17.31
N LYS A 38 4.05 -0.32 17.64
CA LYS A 38 3.04 0.05 16.65
C LYS A 38 3.30 1.47 16.17
N ASN A 39 3.59 1.60 14.90
CA ASN A 39 3.83 2.90 14.26
C ASN A 39 2.66 3.20 13.33
N THR A 40 2.00 4.34 13.54
CA THR A 40 0.87 4.78 12.72
C THR A 40 1.35 5.87 11.76
N PHE A 41 1.01 5.70 10.49
CA PHE A 41 1.42 6.61 9.42
C PHE A 41 0.19 7.31 8.84
N TYR A 42 0.32 8.59 8.54
CA TYR A 42 -0.77 9.43 8.04
C TYR A 42 -0.20 10.64 7.30
N ARG A 43 -1.05 11.34 6.54
CA ARG A 43 -0.63 12.58 5.90
C ARG A 43 -0.56 13.71 6.92
N LYS A 44 0.44 14.56 6.76
CA LYS A 44 0.63 15.70 7.65
C LYS A 44 -0.58 16.61 7.73
N ASP A 45 -1.27 16.82 6.63
CA ASP A 45 -2.47 17.66 6.56
C ASP A 45 -3.74 16.94 6.99
N ARG A 46 -3.63 15.68 7.44
CA ARG A 46 -4.75 14.84 7.89
C ARG A 46 -5.76 14.51 6.81
N THR A 47 -5.45 14.75 5.53
CA THR A 47 -6.30 14.28 4.44
C THR A 47 -6.17 12.76 4.29
N PRO A 48 -7.18 12.10 3.71
CA PRO A 48 -7.13 10.65 3.53
C PRO A 48 -5.96 10.20 2.66
N LEU A 49 -5.48 9.01 2.95
CA LEU A 49 -4.60 8.27 2.05
C LEU A 49 -5.46 7.53 1.04
N TYR A 50 -5.01 7.50 -0.21
CA TYR A 50 -5.69 6.72 -1.26
C TYR A 50 -4.78 5.56 -1.63
N LEU A 51 -5.12 4.37 -1.14
CA LEU A 51 -4.29 3.19 -1.31
C LEU A 51 -4.64 2.50 -2.62
N ALA A 52 -3.64 2.32 -3.48
CA ALA A 52 -3.82 1.63 -4.74
C ALA A 52 -3.89 0.13 -4.51
N GLY A 53 -4.82 -0.52 -5.17
CA GLY A 53 -4.96 -1.95 -5.05
C GLY A 53 -5.73 -2.53 -6.22
N PHE A 54 -6.08 -3.78 -6.08
CA PHE A 54 -6.99 -4.42 -7.00
C PHE A 54 -7.90 -5.37 -6.23
N TYR A 55 -9.00 -5.74 -6.86
CA TYR A 55 -9.90 -6.73 -6.28
C TYR A 55 -9.88 -8.00 -7.14
N ASP A 56 -10.18 -9.11 -6.52
CA ASP A 56 -10.29 -10.38 -7.21
C ASP A 56 -11.26 -11.27 -6.44
N ARG A 57 -11.68 -12.33 -7.12
CA ARG A 57 -12.56 -13.29 -6.52
C ARG A 57 -11.78 -14.56 -6.18
N PHE A 58 -11.82 -14.91 -4.90
CA PHE A 58 -11.15 -16.09 -4.37
C PHE A 58 -12.23 -17.09 -3.92
N GLY A 59 -12.53 -18.08 -4.78
CA GLY A 59 -13.65 -18.97 -4.52
C GLY A 59 -14.96 -18.20 -4.59
N LYS A 60 -15.66 -18.10 -3.46
CA LYS A 60 -16.95 -17.38 -3.36
C LYS A 60 -16.83 -15.99 -2.74
N GLU A 61 -15.61 -15.56 -2.38
CA GLU A 61 -15.37 -14.29 -1.72
C GLU A 61 -14.68 -13.31 -2.63
N ASP A 62 -15.12 -12.07 -2.59
CA ASP A 62 -14.39 -10.96 -3.21
C ASP A 62 -13.37 -10.43 -2.21
N ARG A 63 -12.15 -10.19 -2.66
CA ARG A 63 -11.06 -9.70 -1.81
C ARG A 63 -10.39 -8.50 -2.45
N PHE A 64 -9.88 -7.63 -1.58
CA PHE A 64 -9.06 -6.50 -1.99
C PHE A 64 -7.61 -6.81 -1.66
N VAL A 65 -6.71 -6.46 -2.57
CA VAL A 65 -5.29 -6.56 -2.37
C VAL A 65 -4.70 -5.16 -2.42
N ILE A 66 -4.09 -4.73 -1.33
CA ILE A 66 -3.38 -3.45 -1.28
C ILE A 66 -1.99 -3.68 -1.87
N LEU A 67 -1.65 -2.89 -2.88
CA LEU A 67 -0.33 -2.97 -3.49
C LEU A 67 0.70 -2.29 -2.60
N THR A 68 1.92 -2.81 -2.64
CA THR A 68 3.04 -2.22 -1.90
C THR A 68 4.16 -1.83 -2.85
N THR A 69 5.01 -0.95 -2.38
CA THR A 69 6.20 -0.49 -3.07
C THR A 69 7.35 -0.36 -2.07
N ALA A 70 8.54 -0.05 -2.55
CA ALA A 70 9.67 0.18 -1.66
C ALA A 70 9.39 1.37 -0.73
N ALA A 71 9.79 1.23 0.52
CA ALA A 71 9.56 2.26 1.53
C ALA A 71 10.31 3.55 1.18
N ASN A 72 9.63 4.69 1.38
CA ASN A 72 10.29 5.99 1.31
C ASN A 72 11.04 6.27 2.62
N ALA A 73 11.67 7.46 2.72
CA ALA A 73 12.48 7.81 3.88
C ALA A 73 11.69 7.85 5.20
N SER A 74 10.39 8.18 5.15
CA SER A 74 9.56 8.23 6.35
C SER A 74 9.21 6.82 6.88
N MET A 75 9.15 5.83 5.98
CA MET A 75 8.74 4.47 6.31
C MET A 75 9.92 3.53 6.56
N SER A 76 11.04 3.73 5.88
CA SER A 76 12.17 2.80 5.88
C SER A 76 12.71 2.46 7.27
N PRO A 77 12.69 3.37 8.27
CA PRO A 77 13.11 3.00 9.63
C PRO A 77 12.25 1.92 10.28
N VAL A 78 11.02 1.72 9.81
CA VAL A 78 10.07 0.78 10.40
C VAL A 78 9.96 -0.49 9.56
N HIS A 79 9.88 -0.34 8.25
CA HIS A 79 9.69 -1.47 7.33
C HIS A 79 10.26 -1.12 5.96
N ASP A 80 10.66 -2.13 5.18
CA ASP A 80 11.26 -1.92 3.87
C ASP A 80 10.22 -1.78 2.73
N ARG A 81 8.95 -2.02 3.02
CA ARG A 81 7.84 -1.88 2.07
C ARG A 81 6.79 -0.97 2.66
N MET A 82 6.00 -0.35 1.81
CA MET A 82 4.88 0.49 2.22
C MET A 82 3.73 0.36 1.23
N PRO A 83 2.50 0.70 1.63
CA PRO A 83 1.40 0.75 0.67
C PRO A 83 1.70 1.71 -0.48
N LEU A 84 1.25 1.37 -1.67
CA LEU A 84 1.32 2.27 -2.82
C LEU A 84 0.22 3.32 -2.66
N ILE A 85 0.63 4.53 -2.30
CA ILE A 85 -0.29 5.63 -2.01
C ILE A 85 -0.36 6.55 -3.22
N LEU A 86 -1.58 6.82 -3.66
CA LEU A 86 -1.84 7.72 -4.79
C LEU A 86 -2.01 9.15 -4.31
N GLU A 87 -1.54 10.09 -5.11
CA GLU A 87 -1.96 11.47 -4.96
C GLU A 87 -3.38 11.63 -5.52
N LYS A 88 -4.09 12.64 -5.08
CA LYS A 88 -5.49 12.82 -5.46
C LYS A 88 -5.69 12.88 -6.97
N ASP A 89 -4.77 13.53 -7.67
CA ASP A 89 -4.83 13.65 -9.14
C ASP A 89 -4.45 12.36 -9.87
N GLN A 90 -3.98 11.35 -9.16
CA GLN A 90 -3.63 10.05 -9.74
C GLN A 90 -4.76 9.03 -9.66
N ILE A 91 -5.83 9.33 -8.93
CA ILE A 91 -6.93 8.38 -8.71
C ILE A 91 -7.58 7.98 -10.05
N ILE A 92 -8.00 8.95 -10.84
CA ILE A 92 -8.65 8.68 -12.12
C ILE A 92 -7.69 8.02 -13.11
N PRO A 93 -6.46 8.51 -13.32
CA PRO A 93 -5.50 7.81 -14.17
C PRO A 93 -5.22 6.38 -13.72
N TRP A 94 -5.10 6.13 -12.41
CA TRP A 94 -4.90 4.77 -11.90
C TRP A 94 -6.04 3.85 -12.30
N LEU A 95 -7.27 4.33 -12.16
CA LEU A 95 -8.45 3.50 -12.40
C LEU A 95 -8.70 3.24 -13.89
N TRP A 96 -8.40 4.20 -14.76
CA TRP A 96 -8.88 4.17 -16.14
C TRP A 96 -7.79 4.16 -17.21
N ASP A 97 -6.54 4.43 -16.88
CA ASP A 97 -5.43 4.50 -17.85
C ASP A 97 -4.37 3.47 -17.49
N GLU A 98 -4.31 2.39 -18.28
CA GLU A 98 -3.37 1.30 -18.00
C GLU A 98 -1.91 1.75 -18.08
N LYS A 99 -1.58 2.64 -18.99
CA LYS A 99 -0.21 3.15 -19.10
C LYS A 99 0.19 3.93 -17.87
N CYS A 100 -0.68 4.82 -17.41
CA CYS A 100 -0.45 5.57 -16.18
C CYS A 100 -0.36 4.62 -14.98
N ALA A 101 -1.22 3.62 -14.92
CA ALA A 101 -1.19 2.65 -13.83
C ALA A 101 0.16 1.93 -13.76
N LYS A 102 0.71 1.53 -14.90
CA LYS A 102 2.03 0.88 -14.93
C LYS A 102 3.13 1.78 -14.41
N GLU A 103 3.09 3.06 -14.76
CA GLU A 103 4.06 4.04 -14.25
C GLU A 103 3.91 4.24 -12.75
N ILE A 104 2.68 4.30 -12.25
CA ILE A 104 2.38 4.49 -10.84
C ILE A 104 2.90 3.32 -10.00
N LEU A 105 2.88 2.10 -10.52
CA LEU A 105 3.31 0.91 -9.77
C LEU A 105 4.73 1.03 -9.18
N SER A 106 5.60 1.78 -9.82
CA SER A 106 6.99 1.93 -9.37
C SER A 106 7.28 3.28 -8.71
N GLN A 107 6.27 4.11 -8.49
CA GLN A 107 6.51 5.41 -7.88
C GLN A 107 6.83 5.31 -6.40
N THR A 108 7.57 6.30 -5.91
CA THR A 108 7.83 6.44 -4.48
C THR A 108 6.78 7.38 -3.90
N PRO A 109 5.97 6.93 -2.92
CA PRO A 109 4.96 7.79 -2.30
C PRO A 109 5.58 8.98 -1.57
N ALA A 110 4.77 10.03 -1.39
CA ALA A 110 5.16 11.20 -0.62
C ALA A 110 5.43 10.83 0.84
N LEU A 111 6.25 11.63 1.51
CA LEU A 111 6.59 11.40 2.91
C LEU A 111 5.35 11.49 3.80
N LEU A 112 5.35 10.68 4.85
CA LEU A 112 4.24 10.60 5.81
C LEU A 112 4.71 11.03 7.20
N GLU A 113 3.76 11.42 8.03
CA GLU A 113 3.99 11.59 9.45
C GLU A 113 3.86 10.25 10.16
N ARG A 114 4.55 10.11 11.28
CA ARG A 114 4.56 8.89 12.06
C ARG A 114 4.23 9.18 13.52
N TYR A 115 3.38 8.36 14.09
CA TYR A 115 3.04 8.42 15.51
C TYR A 115 3.30 7.07 16.17
N VAL A 116 3.99 7.11 17.31
CA VAL A 116 4.22 5.95 18.17
C VAL A 116 3.61 6.28 19.54
N PRO A 117 2.78 5.40 20.11
CA PRO A 117 2.17 5.67 21.41
C PRO A 117 3.22 5.98 22.49
N TYR A 118 2.86 6.85 23.43
CA TYR A 118 3.76 7.33 24.47
C TYR A 118 4.38 6.19 25.28
N GLU A 119 3.62 5.16 25.60
CA GLU A 119 4.11 4.01 26.36
C GLU A 119 5.27 3.32 25.67
N GLN A 120 5.25 3.27 24.36
CA GLN A 120 6.35 2.68 23.58
C GLN A 120 7.53 3.62 23.47
N GLN A 121 7.30 4.92 23.46
CA GLN A 121 8.35 5.92 23.38
C GLN A 121 9.22 5.99 24.63
N ARG A 122 8.70 5.53 25.76
CA ARG A 122 9.37 5.57 27.05
C ARG A 122 10.33 4.43 27.30
N LEU A 123 10.46 3.51 26.39
CA LEU A 123 11.24 2.30 26.61
C LEU A 123 12.73 2.57 26.42
N PHE A 124 13.41 2.73 27.53
CA PHE A 124 14.88 2.88 27.56
C PHE A 124 15.41 2.73 28.97
#